data_2f462c08eed10b0c7eaeb769b4948ee1
#
_entry.id   2f462c08eed10b0c7eaeb769b4948ee1
#
_cell.length_a   1.000
_cell.length_b   1.000
_cell.length_c   1.000
_cell.angle_alpha   90.00
_cell.angle_beta   90.00
_cell.angle_gamma   90.00
#
_symmetry.space_group_name_H-M   'P 1'
#
loop_
_entity.id
_entity.type
_entity.pdbx_description
1 polymer ?
#
loop_
_entity_poly.entity_id
_entity_poly.type
_entity_poly.pdbx_seq_one_letter_code
_entity_poly.pdbx_strand_id
1 'polypeptide(L)'
;PVVVYNTETINNKEYYVPVTKRIETNENDIDTKVSIMLNEMDYDKPLSLVDQCSLQDGTLSIHLAANILNDNESIDNTLYNRIVKSASHLENVKKVSLFVDNQEIDPVQDVNGEVDNRIKM
;
A
#
# COMPACT_ATOMS: atom_id res chain seq x y z
N PRO A 1 -6.80 -15.84 -2.96
CA PRO A 1 -7.49 -14.67 -2.43
C PRO A 1 -6.53 -13.52 -2.13
N VAL A 2 -7.05 -12.32 -2.13
CA VAL A 2 -6.30 -11.12 -1.79
C VAL A 2 -6.89 -10.55 -0.50
N VAL A 3 -6.02 -10.18 0.44
CA VAL A 3 -6.43 -9.52 1.67
C VAL A 3 -6.26 -8.02 1.50
N VAL A 4 -7.32 -7.28 1.77
CA VAL A 4 -7.33 -5.82 1.67
C VAL A 4 -7.64 -5.24 3.05
N TYR A 5 -6.83 -4.30 3.50
CA TYR A 5 -7.07 -3.63 4.77
C TYR A 5 -7.87 -2.35 4.54
N ASN A 6 -9.02 -2.29 5.18
CA ASN A 6 -9.84 -1.09 5.27
C ASN A 6 -9.73 -0.52 6.68
N THR A 7 -10.33 0.64 6.91
CA THR A 7 -10.38 1.23 8.24
C THR A 7 -11.81 1.32 8.71
N GLU A 8 -12.00 1.10 10.02
CA GLU A 8 -13.28 1.31 10.69
C GLU A 8 -13.06 2.14 11.92
N THR A 9 -14.00 3.04 12.21
CA THR A 9 -13.97 3.86 13.41
C THR A 9 -14.97 3.29 14.40
N ILE A 10 -14.47 2.90 15.58
CA ILE A 10 -15.28 2.35 16.67
C ILE A 10 -14.92 3.14 17.92
N ASN A 11 -15.93 3.76 18.55
CA ASN A 11 -15.74 4.57 19.77
C ASN A 11 -14.64 5.63 19.60
N ASN A 12 -14.65 6.32 18.44
CA ASN A 12 -13.71 7.38 18.08
C ASN A 12 -12.26 6.89 17.87
N LYS A 13 -12.06 5.58 17.75
CA LYS A 13 -10.74 5.01 17.39
C LYS A 13 -10.82 4.37 16.04
N GLU A 14 -9.76 4.58 15.24
CA GLU A 14 -9.65 4.01 13.92
C GLU A 14 -8.88 2.69 13.99
N TYR A 15 -9.43 1.66 13.37
CA TYR A 15 -8.83 0.33 13.33
C TYR A 15 -8.65 -0.11 11.89
N TYR A 16 -7.54 -0.83 11.64
CA TYR A 16 -7.32 -1.49 10.35
C TYR A 16 -8.00 -2.85 10.38
N VAL A 17 -8.90 -3.08 9.42
CA VAL A 17 -9.71 -4.30 9.36
C VAL A 17 -9.37 -5.06 8.08
N PRO A 18 -8.84 -6.29 8.20
CA PRO A 18 -8.57 -7.10 7.00
C PRO A 18 -9.85 -7.66 6.43
N VAL A 19 -10.00 -7.56 5.11
CA VAL A 19 -11.11 -8.14 4.38
C VAL A 19 -10.54 -9.02 3.28
N THR A 20 -10.88 -10.30 3.30
CA THR A 20 -10.43 -11.22 2.27
C THR A 20 -11.34 -11.13 1.06
N LYS A 21 -10.77 -10.79 -0.09
CA LYS A 21 -11.48 -10.76 -1.36
C LYS A 21 -11.13 -12.01 -2.14
N ARG A 22 -12.15 -12.74 -2.57
CA ARG A 22 -11.96 -13.90 -3.42
C ARG A 22 -11.88 -13.40 -4.86
N ILE A 23 -10.73 -13.59 -5.48
CA ILE A 23 -10.50 -13.18 -6.85
C ILE A 23 -10.15 -14.41 -7.65
N GLU A 24 -10.91 -14.63 -8.70
CA GLU A 24 -10.66 -15.73 -9.63
C GLU A 24 -9.68 -15.23 -10.68
N THR A 25 -8.41 -15.53 -10.48
CA THR A 25 -7.39 -15.29 -11.48
C THR A 25 -6.46 -16.50 -11.53
N ASN A 26 -6.10 -16.89 -12.73
CA ASN A 26 -5.09 -17.93 -12.95
C ASN A 26 -3.69 -17.33 -13.02
N GLU A 27 -3.58 -16.01 -12.86
CA GLU A 27 -2.32 -15.33 -12.96
C GLU A 27 -1.54 -15.43 -11.65
N ASN A 28 -0.29 -15.82 -11.78
CA ASN A 28 0.66 -15.82 -10.65
C ASN A 28 1.56 -14.59 -10.68
N ASP A 29 1.28 -13.67 -11.61
CA ASP A 29 2.06 -12.46 -11.79
C ASP A 29 1.83 -11.50 -10.63
N ILE A 30 2.94 -11.05 -10.03
CA ILE A 30 2.87 -10.16 -8.87
C ILE A 30 2.23 -8.81 -9.25
N ASP A 31 2.46 -8.31 -10.47
CA ASP A 31 1.84 -7.05 -10.90
C ASP A 31 0.32 -7.16 -10.94
N THR A 32 -0.19 -8.28 -11.46
CA THR A 32 -1.63 -8.51 -11.52
C THR A 32 -2.23 -8.57 -10.12
N LYS A 33 -1.58 -9.29 -9.21
CA LYS A 33 -2.05 -9.43 -7.83
C LYS A 33 -2.06 -8.08 -7.11
N VAL A 34 -1.01 -7.29 -7.28
CA VAL A 34 -0.93 -5.96 -6.66
C VAL A 34 -1.98 -5.02 -7.24
N SER A 35 -2.18 -5.04 -8.57
CA SER A 35 -3.21 -4.23 -9.22
C SER A 35 -4.60 -4.56 -8.70
N ILE A 36 -4.91 -5.84 -8.57
CA ILE A 36 -6.20 -6.30 -8.03
C ILE A 36 -6.36 -5.82 -6.59
N MET A 37 -5.33 -5.99 -5.78
CA MET A 37 -5.34 -5.55 -4.39
C MET A 37 -5.63 -4.05 -4.29
N LEU A 38 -4.95 -3.23 -5.10
CA LEU A 38 -5.16 -1.79 -5.10
C LEU A 38 -6.57 -1.41 -5.56
N ASN A 39 -7.09 -2.09 -6.57
CA ASN A 39 -8.44 -1.84 -7.08
C ASN A 39 -9.54 -2.19 -6.08
N GLU A 40 -9.29 -3.15 -5.22
CA GLU A 40 -10.26 -3.57 -4.20
C GLU A 40 -10.21 -2.68 -2.95
N MET A 41 -9.22 -1.82 -2.84
CA MET A 41 -9.14 -0.87 -1.74
C MET A 41 -10.14 0.27 -1.95
N ASP A 42 -10.91 0.57 -0.90
CA ASP A 42 -11.85 1.68 -0.89
C ASP A 42 -11.09 2.97 -0.55
N TYR A 43 -10.89 3.80 -1.56
CA TYR A 43 -10.16 5.07 -1.41
C TYR A 43 -10.74 6.10 -2.36
N ASP A 44 -10.65 7.37 -2.00
CA ASP A 44 -11.27 8.46 -2.76
C ASP A 44 -10.46 8.88 -4.00
N LYS A 45 -9.27 8.35 -4.17
CA LYS A 45 -8.43 8.58 -5.34
C LYS A 45 -8.07 7.25 -5.98
N PRO A 46 -7.89 7.20 -7.31
CA PRO A 46 -7.45 5.96 -7.95
C PRO A 46 -6.07 5.55 -7.46
N LEU A 47 -5.91 4.27 -7.18
CA LEU A 47 -4.63 3.68 -6.80
C LEU A 47 -4.12 2.89 -8.00
N SER A 48 -3.05 3.36 -8.61
CA SER A 48 -2.54 2.78 -9.87
C SER A 48 -1.05 2.52 -9.82
N LEU A 49 -0.63 1.43 -10.45
CA LEU A 49 0.77 1.17 -10.69
C LEU A 49 1.25 1.98 -11.90
N VAL A 50 2.43 2.56 -11.80
CA VAL A 50 3.05 3.28 -12.94
C VAL A 50 4.23 2.53 -13.52
N ASP A 51 4.65 1.44 -12.89
CA ASP A 51 5.75 0.61 -13.34
C ASP A 51 5.54 -0.80 -12.80
N GLN A 52 6.35 -1.73 -13.29
CA GLN A 52 6.28 -3.11 -12.83
C GLN A 52 6.73 -3.23 -11.38
N CYS A 53 6.03 -4.07 -10.62
CA CYS A 53 6.47 -4.44 -9.28
C CYS A 53 7.66 -5.37 -9.38
N SER A 54 8.51 -5.36 -8.38
CA SER A 54 9.57 -6.35 -8.26
C SER A 54 9.48 -7.04 -6.91
N LEU A 55 9.75 -8.34 -6.92
CA LEU A 55 9.81 -9.13 -5.69
C LEU A 55 11.15 -9.84 -5.68
N GLN A 56 12.04 -9.41 -4.80
CA GLN A 56 13.39 -9.96 -4.68
C GLN A 56 13.72 -10.16 -3.20
N ASP A 57 14.12 -11.38 -2.86
CA ASP A 57 14.50 -11.76 -1.50
C ASP A 57 13.44 -11.39 -0.45
N GLY A 58 12.16 -11.52 -0.84
CA GLY A 58 11.04 -11.22 0.03
C GLY A 58 10.65 -9.74 0.09
N THR A 59 11.35 -8.85 -0.60
CA THR A 59 11.02 -7.44 -0.66
C THR A 59 10.21 -7.14 -1.92
N LEU A 60 9.01 -6.65 -1.73
CA LEU A 60 8.12 -6.23 -2.81
C LEU A 60 8.23 -4.71 -2.96
N SER A 61 8.60 -4.27 -4.16
CA SER A 61 8.68 -2.85 -4.50
C SER A 61 7.48 -2.48 -5.36
N ILE A 62 6.70 -1.50 -4.92
CA ILE A 62 5.47 -1.06 -5.58
C ILE A 62 5.64 0.40 -5.99
N HIS A 63 5.46 0.67 -7.29
CA HIS A 63 5.58 2.02 -7.84
C HIS A 63 4.18 2.58 -8.11
N LEU A 64 3.83 3.66 -7.42
CA LEU A 64 2.49 4.24 -7.46
C LEU A 64 2.48 5.58 -8.19
N ALA A 65 1.31 5.92 -8.73
CA ALA A 65 1.11 7.22 -9.38
C ALA A 65 1.09 8.35 -8.35
N ALA A 66 1.57 9.52 -8.75
CA ALA A 66 1.73 10.66 -7.84
C ALA A 66 0.42 11.33 -7.44
N ASN A 67 -0.70 10.97 -8.08
CA ASN A 67 -2.00 11.55 -7.74
C ASN A 67 -2.44 11.31 -6.29
N ILE A 68 -1.81 10.34 -5.61
CA ILE A 68 -2.14 10.02 -4.22
C ILE A 68 -1.39 10.88 -3.21
N LEU A 69 -0.45 11.70 -3.67
CA LEU A 69 0.35 12.54 -2.78
C LEU A 69 -0.42 13.76 -2.31
N ASN A 70 -0.17 14.16 -1.08
CA ASN A 70 -0.65 15.42 -0.53
C ASN A 70 0.18 16.60 -1.06
N ASP A 71 -0.23 17.82 -0.74
CA ASP A 71 0.46 19.03 -1.20
C ASP A 71 1.90 19.12 -0.72
N ASN A 72 2.23 18.47 0.40
CA ASN A 72 3.59 18.44 0.95
C ASN A 72 4.40 17.24 0.45
N GLU A 73 3.96 16.62 -0.64
CA GLU A 73 4.63 15.47 -1.27
C GLU A 73 4.73 14.24 -0.36
N SER A 74 3.79 14.10 0.56
CA SER A 74 3.68 12.91 1.41
C SER A 74 2.45 12.10 1.06
N ILE A 75 2.46 10.84 1.45
CA ILE A 75 1.29 9.98 1.34
C ILE A 75 0.57 9.95 2.69
N ASP A 76 -0.76 9.87 2.66
CA ASP A 76 -1.55 9.71 3.88
C ASP A 76 -1.08 8.47 4.66
N ASN A 77 -0.84 8.62 5.96
CA ASN A 77 -0.36 7.53 6.81
C ASN A 77 -1.28 6.32 6.79
N THR A 78 -2.58 6.56 6.84
CA THR A 78 -3.57 5.49 6.81
C THR A 78 -3.48 4.72 5.50
N LEU A 79 -3.39 5.40 4.37
CA LEU A 79 -3.25 4.76 3.07
C LEU A 79 -1.96 3.95 2.99
N TYR A 80 -0.85 4.54 3.42
CA TYR A 80 0.44 3.84 3.45
C TYR A 80 0.33 2.53 4.21
N ASN A 81 -0.21 2.60 5.42
CA ASN A 81 -0.34 1.41 6.27
C ASN A 81 -1.28 0.38 5.66
N ARG A 82 -2.37 0.82 5.03
CA ARG A 82 -3.30 -0.10 4.36
C ARG A 82 -2.61 -0.85 3.22
N ILE A 83 -1.83 -0.14 2.42
CA ILE A 83 -1.12 -0.76 1.29
C ILE A 83 -0.08 -1.76 1.80
N VAL A 84 0.74 -1.34 2.76
CA VAL A 84 1.80 -2.21 3.29
C VAL A 84 1.21 -3.45 3.96
N LYS A 85 0.19 -3.27 4.79
CA LYS A 85 -0.47 -4.40 5.46
C LYS A 85 -1.10 -5.36 4.46
N SER A 86 -1.78 -4.82 3.46
CA SER A 86 -2.43 -5.65 2.44
C SER A 86 -1.41 -6.42 1.62
N ALA A 87 -0.36 -5.74 1.15
CA ALA A 87 0.66 -6.37 0.33
C ALA A 87 1.46 -7.43 1.10
N SER A 88 1.62 -7.26 2.40
CA SER A 88 2.36 -8.22 3.22
C SER A 88 1.69 -9.60 3.30
N HIS A 89 0.40 -9.69 2.94
CA HIS A 89 -0.31 -10.96 2.88
C HIS A 89 -0.11 -11.71 1.56
N LEU A 90 0.52 -11.10 0.58
CA LEU A 90 0.82 -11.77 -0.67
C LEU A 90 1.92 -12.80 -0.46
N GLU A 91 1.85 -13.89 -1.24
CA GLU A 91 2.79 -14.99 -1.10
C GLU A 91 4.22 -14.55 -1.31
N ASN A 92 5.12 -14.98 -0.43
CA ASN A 92 6.56 -14.71 -0.46
C ASN A 92 6.96 -13.27 -0.17
N VAL A 93 6.02 -12.42 0.24
CA VAL A 93 6.31 -11.04 0.61
C VAL A 93 6.61 -10.97 2.10
N LYS A 94 7.80 -10.48 2.43
CA LYS A 94 8.25 -10.28 3.81
C LYS A 94 8.41 -8.80 4.13
N LYS A 95 8.63 -7.98 3.12
CA LYS A 95 8.88 -6.56 3.26
C LYS A 95 8.28 -5.82 2.08
N VAL A 96 7.76 -4.62 2.30
CA VAL A 96 7.13 -3.83 1.25
C VAL A 96 7.78 -2.45 1.21
N SER A 97 8.17 -2.02 0.01
CA SER A 97 8.70 -0.69 -0.24
C SER A 97 7.81 0.01 -1.25
N LEU A 98 7.39 1.23 -0.95
CA LEU A 98 6.55 2.03 -1.82
C LEU A 98 7.37 3.14 -2.47
N PHE A 99 7.14 3.36 -3.75
CA PHE A 99 7.83 4.38 -4.54
C PHE A 99 6.82 5.26 -5.25
N VAL A 100 7.14 6.54 -5.37
CA VAL A 100 6.42 7.50 -6.22
C VAL A 100 7.48 8.28 -6.98
N ASP A 101 7.35 8.38 -8.32
CA ASP A 101 8.31 9.06 -9.18
C ASP A 101 9.75 8.55 -8.95
N ASN A 102 9.91 7.24 -8.79
CA ASN A 102 11.19 6.57 -8.55
C ASN A 102 11.87 6.96 -7.23
N GLN A 103 11.12 7.58 -6.33
CA GLN A 103 11.62 7.90 -4.98
C GLN A 103 10.90 7.05 -3.95
N GLU A 104 11.67 6.40 -3.09
CA GLU A 104 11.08 5.58 -2.03
C GLU A 104 10.40 6.47 -1.00
N ILE A 105 9.18 6.06 -0.61
CA ILE A 105 8.48 6.67 0.50
C ILE A 105 9.05 6.10 1.79
N ASP A 106 9.60 6.96 2.61
CA ASP A 106 10.27 6.58 3.84
C ASP A 106 9.38 6.96 5.02
N PRO A 107 8.84 6.00 5.78
CA PRO A 107 8.04 6.33 6.95
C PRO A 107 8.91 6.95 8.04
N VAL A 108 8.52 8.11 8.53
CA VAL A 108 9.24 8.84 9.55
C VAL A 108 8.35 8.93 10.80
N GLN A 109 8.90 8.53 11.95
CA GLN A 109 8.22 8.59 13.22
C GLN A 109 8.21 10.04 13.71
N ASP A 110 7.02 10.61 13.97
CA ASP A 110 6.96 11.95 14.53
C ASP A 110 7.10 11.94 16.05
N VAL A 111 7.06 13.12 16.67
CA VAL A 111 7.26 13.25 18.11
C VAL A 111 6.10 12.64 18.93
N ASN A 112 4.97 12.39 18.32
CA ASN A 112 3.80 11.77 18.96
C ASN A 112 3.70 10.28 18.69
N GLY A 113 4.68 9.70 18.00
CA GLY A 113 4.68 8.30 17.64
C GLY A 113 3.92 7.99 16.36
N GLU A 114 3.40 8.98 15.67
CA GLU A 114 2.75 8.78 14.38
C GLU A 114 3.78 8.64 13.28
N VAL A 115 3.41 7.94 12.21
CA VAL A 115 4.28 7.73 11.07
C VAL A 115 4.04 8.81 10.03
N ASP A 116 5.10 9.49 9.63
CA ASP A 116 5.04 10.49 8.57
C ASP A 116 5.71 9.90 7.33
N ASN A 117 4.92 9.67 6.28
CA ASN A 117 5.36 8.97 5.07
C ASN A 117 5.75 9.99 4.00
N ARG A 118 6.95 10.50 4.09
CA ARG A 118 7.50 11.44 3.12
C ARG A 118 8.27 10.71 2.04
N ILE A 119 8.30 11.31 0.86
CA ILE A 119 9.15 10.81 -0.21
C ILE A 119 10.59 11.07 0.19
N LYS A 120 11.39 10.03 0.12
CA LYS A 120 12.81 10.10 0.43
C LYS A 120 13.53 10.75 -0.75
N MET A 121 14.22 11.81 -0.47
CA MET A 121 14.94 12.57 -1.48
C MET A 121 16.39 12.15 -1.59
#